data_c3fb4126381e39f627fa881d578e59ed
#
_entry.id   c3fb4126381e39f627fa881d578e59ed
#
_cell.length_a   1.000
_cell.length_b   1.000
_cell.length_c   1.000
_cell.angle_alpha   90.00
_cell.angle_beta   90.00
_cell.angle_gamma   90.00
#
_symmetry.space_group_name_H-M   'P 1'
#
loop_
_entity.id
_entity.type
_entity.pdbx_description
1 polymer ?
#
loop_
_entity_poly.entity_id
_entity_poly.type
_entity_poly.pdbx_seq_one_letter_code
_entity_poly.pdbx_strand_id
1 'polypeptide(L)'
;MQSEQINELAAALAAAQGEITGALKDSNNPFFKSKYADLAACWDACRAALSKHGLCVMQPTIDKDGQVYVVTTLAHSSGQWVRGWLPVRTKDDSAQGQGSGLTYARRYALAGMVGLAQIDDDAEAAQGRSKPSIAAPSDQLTPKQQKFAAEFAASIVAALHADEDQSVIAAKIAQLNSELSEDKLIGVAAWALLNSKDRAAFKAYVKQDQAA
;
A
#
# COMPACT_ATOMS: atom_id res chain seq x y z
N MET A 1 20.48 -4.20 19.45
CA MET A 1 21.85 -4.57 19.03
C MET A 1 22.23 -3.68 17.87
N GLN A 2 23.51 -3.29 17.75
CA GLN A 2 23.96 -2.39 16.67
C GLN A 2 25.45 -2.62 16.38
N SER A 3 25.94 -2.10 15.24
CA SER A 3 27.37 -1.99 14.94
C SER A 3 28.06 -1.04 15.94
N GLU A 4 29.38 -1.11 16.01
CA GLU A 4 30.19 -0.30 16.94
C GLU A 4 29.97 1.21 16.70
N GLN A 5 29.82 1.60 15.45
CA GLN A 5 29.48 2.96 15.04
C GLN A 5 28.17 2.96 14.29
N ILE A 6 27.37 4.02 14.41
CA ILE A 6 26.08 4.21 13.73
C ILE A 6 25.90 5.62 13.15
N ASN A 7 26.94 6.44 13.15
CA ASN A 7 26.87 7.85 12.75
C ASN A 7 26.37 8.02 11.30
N GLU A 8 26.87 7.24 10.34
CA GLU A 8 26.43 7.32 8.95
C GLU A 8 25.00 6.77 8.76
N LEU A 9 24.69 5.64 9.41
CA LEU A 9 23.35 5.09 9.43
C LEU A 9 22.35 6.07 10.03
N ALA A 10 22.70 6.71 11.16
CA ALA A 10 21.83 7.68 11.83
C ALA A 10 21.59 8.91 10.97
N ALA A 11 22.63 9.44 10.30
CA ALA A 11 22.51 10.55 9.38
C ALA A 11 21.62 10.19 8.17
N ALA A 12 21.84 9.01 7.56
CA ALA A 12 21.04 8.51 6.44
C ALA A 12 19.58 8.28 6.84
N LEU A 13 19.34 7.72 8.04
CA LEU A 13 17.98 7.49 8.55
C LEU A 13 17.27 8.82 8.83
N ALA A 14 17.93 9.80 9.42
CA ALA A 14 17.35 11.12 9.65
C ALA A 14 16.95 11.80 8.34
N ALA A 15 17.79 11.71 7.30
CA ALA A 15 17.47 12.21 5.98
C ALA A 15 16.28 11.47 5.34
N ALA A 16 16.26 10.14 5.42
CA ALA A 16 15.15 9.32 4.92
C ALA A 16 13.83 9.63 5.65
N GLN A 17 13.86 9.82 6.97
CA GLN A 17 12.68 10.17 7.76
C GLN A 17 12.07 11.53 7.38
N GLY A 18 12.87 12.46 6.88
CA GLY A 18 12.38 13.73 6.30
C GLY A 18 11.58 13.56 5.00
N GLU A 19 11.76 12.44 4.31
CA GLU A 19 11.09 12.12 3.04
C GLU A 19 10.00 11.04 3.20
N ILE A 20 10.04 10.24 4.27
CA ILE A 20 9.03 9.21 4.54
C ILE A 20 7.68 9.90 4.77
N THR A 21 6.70 9.53 3.97
CA THR A 21 5.30 9.90 4.17
C THR A 21 4.66 8.93 5.16
N GLY A 22 3.52 9.29 5.76
CA GLY A 22 2.78 8.32 6.59
C GLY A 22 2.20 7.17 5.76
N ALA A 23 2.09 5.98 6.35
CA ALA A 23 1.42 4.86 5.71
C ALA A 23 -0.10 5.03 5.77
N LEU A 24 -0.78 5.01 4.62
CA LEU A 24 -2.22 5.18 4.51
C LEU A 24 -2.97 3.98 5.10
N LYS A 25 -3.98 4.24 5.91
CA LYS A 25 -4.88 3.22 6.47
C LYS A 25 -6.01 2.92 5.48
N ASP A 26 -5.75 2.06 4.52
CA ASP A 26 -6.70 1.63 3.48
C ASP A 26 -7.28 0.23 3.71
N SER A 27 -6.66 -0.58 4.56
CA SER A 27 -7.08 -1.94 4.87
C SER A 27 -8.06 -2.00 6.04
N ASN A 28 -9.17 -2.74 5.87
CA ASN A 28 -10.19 -2.92 6.91
C ASN A 28 -9.83 -4.05 7.87
N ASN A 29 -9.90 -3.78 9.17
CA ASN A 29 -9.83 -4.82 10.19
C ASN A 29 -11.25 -5.37 10.45
N PRO A 30 -11.55 -6.63 10.08
CA PRO A 30 -12.90 -7.19 10.22
C PRO A 30 -13.35 -7.36 11.69
N PHE A 31 -12.40 -7.41 12.64
CA PHE A 31 -12.70 -7.62 14.07
C PHE A 31 -12.96 -6.30 14.81
N PHE A 32 -12.27 -5.22 14.45
CA PHE A 32 -12.35 -3.96 15.20
C PHE A 32 -13.06 -2.83 14.41
N LYS A 33 -13.57 -3.10 13.20
CA LYS A 33 -14.19 -2.11 12.30
C LYS A 33 -13.32 -0.85 12.11
N SER A 34 -12.00 -0.99 12.24
CA SER A 34 -11.02 0.09 12.10
C SER A 34 -10.17 -0.14 10.85
N LYS A 35 -9.77 0.94 10.22
CA LYS A 35 -8.78 0.91 9.13
C LYS A 35 -7.37 0.82 9.70
N TYR A 36 -6.47 0.17 8.99
CA TYR A 36 -5.04 0.14 9.32
C TYR A 36 -4.21 0.12 8.03
N ALA A 37 -2.98 0.61 8.12
CA ALA A 37 -2.02 0.45 7.04
C ALA A 37 -1.46 -0.97 7.07
N ASP A 38 -1.60 -1.72 6.00
CA ASP A 38 -1.03 -3.07 5.90
C ASP A 38 0.50 -3.04 5.68
N LEU A 39 1.13 -4.20 5.56
CA LEU A 39 2.58 -4.29 5.37
C LEU A 39 3.01 -3.68 4.03
N ALA A 40 2.19 -3.79 2.98
CA ALA A 40 2.48 -3.22 1.67
C ALA A 40 2.44 -1.68 1.74
N ALA A 41 1.40 -1.09 2.33
CA ALA A 41 1.29 0.35 2.55
C ALA A 41 2.47 0.91 3.37
N CYS A 42 2.91 0.17 4.41
CA CYS A 42 4.10 0.55 5.18
C CYS A 42 5.38 0.57 4.32
N TRP A 43 5.56 -0.44 3.45
CA TRP A 43 6.69 -0.49 2.53
C TRP A 43 6.63 0.61 1.47
N ASP A 44 5.47 0.87 0.92
CA ASP A 44 5.28 1.89 -0.11
C ASP A 44 5.59 3.29 0.43
N ALA A 45 5.26 3.55 1.70
CA ALA A 45 5.54 4.82 2.37
C ALA A 45 7.04 5.06 2.63
N CYS A 46 7.88 4.03 2.78
CA CYS A 46 9.27 4.20 3.21
C CYS A 46 10.32 3.70 2.21
N ARG A 47 10.01 2.77 1.31
CA ARG A 47 10.98 2.10 0.46
C ARG A 47 11.84 3.04 -0.39
N ALA A 48 11.19 4.02 -1.04
CA ALA A 48 11.89 4.95 -1.92
C ALA A 48 12.89 5.81 -1.17
N ALA A 49 12.48 6.39 -0.03
CA ALA A 49 13.32 7.19 0.83
C ALA A 49 14.50 6.38 1.40
N LEU A 50 14.24 5.18 1.92
CA LEU A 50 15.30 4.31 2.43
C LEU A 50 16.33 3.97 1.35
N SER A 51 15.88 3.54 0.15
CA SER A 51 16.76 3.20 -0.96
C SER A 51 17.61 4.40 -1.40
N LYS A 52 17.01 5.59 -1.51
CA LYS A 52 17.70 6.83 -1.89
C LYS A 52 18.87 7.17 -0.95
N HIS A 53 18.71 6.90 0.34
CA HIS A 53 19.71 7.18 1.37
C HIS A 53 20.58 5.95 1.72
N GLY A 54 20.65 4.93 0.84
CA GLY A 54 21.52 3.78 1.00
C GLY A 54 21.16 2.85 2.17
N LEU A 55 19.89 2.90 2.60
CA LEU A 55 19.37 2.07 3.69
C LEU A 55 18.59 0.88 3.15
N CYS A 56 18.77 -0.29 3.77
CA CYS A 56 17.96 -1.47 3.52
C CYS A 56 17.45 -2.10 4.81
N VAL A 57 16.29 -2.77 4.74
CA VAL A 57 15.69 -3.49 5.86
C VAL A 57 15.63 -4.97 5.53
N MET A 58 16.13 -5.81 6.43
CA MET A 58 16.04 -7.26 6.38
C MET A 58 15.20 -7.76 7.55
N GLN A 59 14.27 -8.69 7.28
CA GLN A 59 13.35 -9.22 8.29
C GLN A 59 13.27 -10.76 8.26
N PRO A 60 14.38 -11.49 8.44
CA PRO A 60 14.33 -12.93 8.62
C PRO A 60 13.62 -13.31 9.93
N THR A 61 13.19 -14.55 10.01
CA THR A 61 12.70 -15.17 11.25
C THR A 61 13.75 -16.07 11.87
N ILE A 62 13.77 -16.15 13.19
CA ILE A 62 14.53 -17.11 13.95
C ILE A 62 13.62 -17.79 14.98
N ASP A 63 13.89 -19.03 15.30
CA ASP A 63 13.38 -19.69 16.49
C ASP A 63 14.41 -19.58 17.62
N LYS A 64 13.94 -19.21 18.79
CA LYS A 64 14.74 -19.21 20.01
C LYS A 64 13.89 -19.73 21.15
N ASP A 65 14.28 -20.86 21.70
CA ASP A 65 13.62 -21.52 22.85
C ASP A 65 12.11 -21.80 22.56
N GLY A 66 11.78 -22.19 21.32
CA GLY A 66 10.40 -22.47 20.88
C GLY A 66 9.57 -21.21 20.63
N GLN A 67 10.17 -20.03 20.67
CA GLN A 67 9.51 -18.77 20.32
C GLN A 67 10.07 -18.23 19.01
N VAL A 68 9.20 -18.03 18.01
CA VAL A 68 9.58 -17.40 16.73
C VAL A 68 9.65 -15.89 16.90
N TYR A 69 10.70 -15.29 16.36
CA TYR A 69 10.91 -13.84 16.32
C TYR A 69 11.10 -13.36 14.88
N VAL A 70 10.62 -12.17 14.58
CA VAL A 70 11.07 -11.38 13.43
C VAL A 70 12.30 -10.59 13.88
N VAL A 71 13.41 -10.79 13.19
CA VAL A 71 14.66 -10.05 13.41
C VAL A 71 14.76 -8.96 12.38
N THR A 72 14.44 -7.72 12.77
CA THR A 72 14.51 -6.57 11.85
C THR A 72 15.90 -5.93 11.97
N THR A 73 16.61 -5.90 10.86
CA THR A 73 17.90 -5.21 10.74
C THR A 73 17.76 -4.07 9.73
N LEU A 74 18.02 -2.84 10.18
CA LEU A 74 18.27 -1.71 9.32
C LEU A 74 19.77 -1.63 9.08
N ALA A 75 20.19 -1.69 7.82
CA ALA A 75 21.59 -1.60 7.43
C ALA A 75 21.80 -0.46 6.44
N HIS A 76 22.95 0.18 6.54
CA HIS A 76 23.42 1.26 5.66
C HIS A 76 24.54 0.77 4.74
N SER A 77 24.71 1.40 3.60
CA SER A 77 25.76 1.09 2.61
C SER A 77 27.20 1.17 3.16
N SER A 78 27.42 1.89 4.27
CA SER A 78 28.72 1.91 5.02
C SER A 78 29.02 0.61 5.78
N GLY A 79 28.07 -0.33 5.86
CA GLY A 79 28.17 -1.53 6.70
C GLY A 79 27.67 -1.33 8.13
N GLN A 80 27.27 -0.13 8.52
CA GLN A 80 26.66 0.14 9.83
C GLN A 80 25.23 -0.41 9.89
N TRP A 81 24.82 -0.90 11.06
CA TRP A 81 23.49 -1.51 11.22
C TRP A 81 22.95 -1.36 12.64
N VAL A 82 21.62 -1.40 12.73
CA VAL A 82 20.86 -1.52 13.99
C VAL A 82 19.87 -2.69 13.83
N ARG A 83 19.65 -3.46 14.92
CA ARG A 83 18.81 -4.65 14.91
C ARG A 83 17.92 -4.71 16.14
N GLY A 84 16.65 -5.01 15.89
CA GLY A 84 15.64 -5.31 16.89
C GLY A 84 15.02 -6.68 16.68
N TRP A 85 14.42 -7.23 17.74
CA TRP A 85 13.73 -8.52 17.73
C TRP A 85 12.30 -8.32 18.22
N LEU A 86 11.34 -8.85 17.48
CA LEU A 86 9.94 -8.80 17.85
C LEU A 86 9.38 -10.23 17.89
N PRO A 87 8.82 -10.71 19.03
CA PRO A 87 8.22 -12.03 19.10
C PRO A 87 6.99 -12.09 18.20
N VAL A 88 6.87 -13.18 17.44
CA VAL A 88 5.67 -13.47 16.65
C VAL A 88 4.60 -14.03 17.57
N ARG A 89 3.46 -13.37 17.61
CA ARG A 89 2.27 -13.86 18.33
C ARG A 89 1.27 -14.38 17.32
N THR A 90 0.85 -15.63 17.48
CA THR A 90 -0.16 -16.27 16.66
C THR A 90 -1.43 -16.51 17.45
N LYS A 91 -2.56 -16.53 16.78
CA LYS A 91 -3.83 -16.88 17.41
C LYS A 91 -3.96 -18.40 17.62
N ASP A 92 -3.38 -19.14 16.68
CA ASP A 92 -3.37 -20.60 16.64
C ASP A 92 -2.13 -21.08 15.87
N ASP A 93 -1.87 -22.40 15.90
CA ASP A 93 -0.71 -23.02 15.26
C ASP A 93 -0.94 -23.38 13.78
N SER A 94 -2.05 -22.96 13.19
CA SER A 94 -2.31 -23.18 11.77
C SER A 94 -1.32 -22.39 10.90
N ALA A 95 -1.05 -22.87 9.69
CA ALA A 95 -0.21 -22.16 8.73
C ALA A 95 -0.74 -20.74 8.45
N GLN A 96 -2.07 -20.55 8.43
CA GLN A 96 -2.71 -19.26 8.27
C GLN A 96 -2.50 -18.34 9.49
N GLY A 97 -2.63 -18.90 10.72
CA GLY A 97 -2.37 -18.18 11.97
C GLY A 97 -0.92 -17.71 12.03
N GLN A 98 0.03 -18.60 11.69
CA GLN A 98 1.47 -18.26 11.62
C GLN A 98 1.76 -17.20 10.57
N GLY A 99 1.24 -17.31 9.35
CA GLY A 99 1.40 -16.32 8.28
C GLY A 99 0.87 -14.95 8.67
N SER A 100 -0.30 -14.90 9.33
CA SER A 100 -0.90 -13.67 9.83
C SER A 100 -0.04 -13.04 10.94
N GLY A 101 0.42 -13.83 11.91
CA GLY A 101 1.29 -13.37 13.00
C GLY A 101 2.62 -12.82 12.48
N LEU A 102 3.23 -13.48 11.49
CA LEU A 102 4.47 -13.02 10.83
C LEU A 102 4.26 -11.68 10.10
N THR A 103 3.18 -11.54 9.36
CA THR A 103 2.85 -10.30 8.64
C THR A 103 2.63 -9.15 9.62
N TYR A 104 1.91 -9.41 10.71
CA TYR A 104 1.70 -8.45 11.79
C TYR A 104 3.02 -8.01 12.42
N ALA A 105 3.87 -8.97 12.81
CA ALA A 105 5.15 -8.68 13.44
C ALA A 105 6.09 -7.89 12.51
N ARG A 106 6.17 -8.26 11.22
CA ARG A 106 6.98 -7.53 10.22
C ARG A 106 6.54 -6.08 10.05
N ARG A 107 5.24 -5.84 10.01
CA ARG A 107 4.67 -4.49 9.87
C ARG A 107 5.06 -3.59 11.04
N TYR A 108 4.85 -4.04 12.27
CA TYR A 108 5.17 -3.25 13.46
C TYR A 108 6.68 -3.06 13.64
N ALA A 109 7.47 -4.10 13.37
CA ALA A 109 8.91 -4.02 13.46
C ALA A 109 9.50 -3.08 12.39
N LEU A 110 8.95 -3.06 11.15
CA LEU A 110 9.34 -2.12 10.11
C LEU A 110 8.99 -0.68 10.54
N ALA A 111 7.74 -0.44 10.90
CA ALA A 111 7.26 0.89 11.28
C ALA A 111 8.07 1.47 12.45
N GLY A 112 8.30 0.68 13.50
CA GLY A 112 9.10 1.10 14.64
C GLY A 112 10.57 1.34 14.30
N MET A 113 11.16 0.54 13.39
CA MET A 113 12.57 0.66 13.01
C MET A 113 12.86 1.94 12.22
N VAL A 114 11.94 2.36 11.34
CA VAL A 114 12.14 3.53 10.47
C VAL A 114 11.39 4.79 10.93
N GLY A 115 10.63 4.71 12.04
CA GLY A 115 9.85 5.84 12.55
C GLY A 115 8.62 6.16 11.72
N LEU A 116 8.02 5.15 11.08
CA LEU A 116 6.85 5.30 10.21
C LEU A 116 5.56 5.40 11.04
N ALA A 117 4.79 6.48 10.85
CA ALA A 117 3.46 6.65 11.41
C ALA A 117 2.38 6.16 10.42
N GLN A 118 1.28 5.63 10.98
CA GLN A 118 0.07 5.36 10.19
C GLN A 118 -0.82 6.61 10.22
N ILE A 119 -1.33 7.01 9.06
CA ILE A 119 -2.19 8.19 8.90
C ILE A 119 -3.53 7.80 8.28
N ASP A 120 -4.58 8.52 8.62
CA ASP A 120 -5.89 8.40 7.98
C ASP A 120 -5.89 9.21 6.67
N ASP A 121 -6.55 8.69 5.65
CA ASP A 121 -6.64 9.34 4.33
C ASP A 121 -7.29 10.73 4.42
N ASP A 122 -8.22 10.91 5.37
CA ASP A 122 -8.92 12.17 5.61
C ASP A 122 -8.02 13.28 6.20
N ALA A 123 -6.93 12.88 6.89
CA ALA A 123 -6.01 13.83 7.54
C ALA A 123 -5.02 14.47 6.53
N GLU A 124 -4.68 13.81 5.44
CA GLU A 124 -3.80 14.35 4.40
C GLU A 124 -4.49 15.44 3.55
N ALA A 125 -5.77 15.27 3.26
CA ALA A 125 -6.56 16.27 2.54
C ALA A 125 -6.70 17.60 3.32
N ALA A 126 -6.67 17.54 4.67
CA ALA A 126 -6.80 18.71 5.54
C ALA A 126 -5.48 19.47 5.77
N GLN A 127 -4.32 18.84 5.57
CA GLN A 127 -3.01 19.44 5.90
C GLN A 127 -2.26 20.08 4.72
N GLY A 128 -2.83 20.09 3.51
CA GLY A 128 -2.27 20.79 2.33
C GLY A 128 -0.84 20.34 1.96
N ARG A 129 -0.38 19.18 2.45
CA ARG A 129 0.91 18.62 2.06
C ARG A 129 0.77 17.96 0.70
N SER A 130 1.27 18.63 -0.33
CA SER A 130 1.48 18.01 -1.63
C SER A 130 2.42 16.80 -1.45
N LYS A 131 1.94 15.61 -1.80
CA LYS A 131 2.79 14.41 -1.92
C LYS A 131 4.01 14.77 -2.77
N PRO A 132 5.24 14.33 -2.40
CA PRO A 132 6.28 14.23 -3.42
C PRO A 132 5.77 13.21 -4.44
N SER A 133 5.42 13.71 -5.60
CA SER A 133 4.90 12.96 -6.71
C SER A 133 5.97 11.97 -7.17
N ILE A 134 5.82 10.69 -6.78
CA ILE A 134 6.17 9.66 -7.76
C ILE A 134 5.17 9.93 -8.87
N ALA A 135 5.67 10.31 -10.06
CA ALA A 135 4.84 10.71 -11.19
C ALA A 135 3.62 9.81 -11.24
N ALA A 136 2.44 10.39 -11.01
CA ALA A 136 1.21 9.63 -11.07
C ALA A 136 1.18 8.97 -12.45
N PRO A 137 0.58 7.78 -12.62
CA PRO A 137 0.44 7.18 -13.95
C PRO A 137 -0.10 8.19 -14.99
N SER A 138 -0.87 9.19 -14.54
CA SER A 138 -1.31 10.35 -15.33
C SER A 138 -0.16 11.20 -15.88
N ASP A 139 0.97 11.33 -15.17
CA ASP A 139 2.10 12.18 -15.61
C ASP A 139 2.94 11.49 -16.69
N GLN A 140 2.76 10.20 -16.89
CA GLN A 140 3.34 9.42 -17.99
C GLN A 140 2.45 9.41 -19.24
N LEU A 141 1.22 9.92 -19.13
CA LEU A 141 0.26 9.96 -20.21
C LEU A 141 0.36 11.26 -21.00
N THR A 142 0.24 11.16 -22.30
CA THR A 142 0.06 12.34 -23.16
C THR A 142 -1.28 13.04 -22.83
N PRO A 143 -1.41 14.35 -23.11
CA PRO A 143 -2.67 15.07 -22.88
C PRO A 143 -3.90 14.41 -23.51
N LYS A 144 -3.71 13.73 -24.66
CA LYS A 144 -4.77 12.97 -25.34
C LYS A 144 -5.18 11.74 -24.53
N GLN A 145 -4.22 11.01 -23.98
CA GLN A 145 -4.48 9.83 -23.14
C GLN A 145 -5.08 10.21 -21.77
N GLN A 146 -4.67 11.34 -21.19
CA GLN A 146 -5.28 11.88 -19.96
C GLN A 146 -6.76 12.21 -20.17
N LYS A 147 -7.09 12.86 -21.30
CA LYS A 147 -8.47 13.16 -21.67
C LYS A 147 -9.29 11.87 -21.83
N PHE A 148 -8.74 10.87 -22.51
CA PHE A 148 -9.37 9.59 -22.72
C PHE A 148 -9.61 8.84 -21.38
N ALA A 149 -8.64 8.84 -20.46
CA ALA A 149 -8.79 8.26 -19.13
C ALA A 149 -9.90 8.95 -18.31
N ALA A 150 -10.03 10.27 -18.43
CA ALA A 150 -11.08 11.03 -17.76
C ALA A 150 -12.47 10.73 -18.35
N GLU A 151 -12.60 10.67 -19.66
CA GLU A 151 -13.84 10.31 -20.36
C GLU A 151 -14.25 8.86 -20.02
N PHE A 152 -13.27 7.97 -19.91
CA PHE A 152 -13.51 6.57 -19.53
C PHE A 152 -13.98 6.44 -18.08
N ALA A 153 -13.36 7.15 -17.14
CA ALA A 153 -13.81 7.20 -15.75
C ALA A 153 -15.25 7.77 -15.64
N ALA A 154 -15.56 8.80 -16.42
CA ALA A 154 -16.90 9.37 -16.47
C ALA A 154 -17.94 8.35 -17.02
N SER A 155 -17.57 7.53 -18.00
CA SER A 155 -18.44 6.46 -18.54
C SER A 155 -18.72 5.37 -17.49
N ILE A 156 -17.73 5.00 -16.67
CA ILE A 156 -17.92 4.09 -15.54
C ILE A 156 -18.92 4.66 -14.53
N VAL A 157 -18.73 5.91 -14.13
CA VAL A 157 -19.64 6.57 -13.18
C VAL A 157 -21.06 6.67 -13.74
N ALA A 158 -21.18 7.05 -15.00
CA ALA A 158 -22.48 7.11 -15.67
C ALA A 158 -23.19 5.76 -15.71
N ALA A 159 -22.47 4.68 -16.02
CA ALA A 159 -23.03 3.32 -16.02
C ALA A 159 -23.47 2.87 -14.63
N LEU A 160 -22.68 3.15 -13.57
CA LEU A 160 -22.98 2.77 -12.19
C LEU A 160 -24.17 3.51 -11.59
N HIS A 161 -24.45 4.74 -12.06
CA HIS A 161 -25.52 5.61 -11.55
C HIS A 161 -26.68 5.76 -12.55
N ALA A 162 -26.71 4.94 -13.62
CA ALA A 162 -27.82 4.91 -14.56
C ALA A 162 -29.10 4.39 -13.88
N ASP A 163 -30.23 5.01 -14.20
CA ASP A 163 -31.56 4.52 -13.78
C ASP A 163 -32.04 3.45 -14.78
N GLU A 164 -31.34 2.31 -14.77
CA GLU A 164 -31.56 1.19 -15.69
C GLU A 164 -31.61 -0.13 -14.90
N ASP A 165 -32.11 -1.20 -15.56
CA ASP A 165 -32.12 -2.53 -14.97
C ASP A 165 -30.70 -3.03 -14.66
N GLN A 166 -30.56 -3.76 -13.55
CA GLN A 166 -29.25 -4.28 -13.10
C GLN A 166 -28.53 -5.13 -14.16
N SER A 167 -29.27 -5.84 -15.01
CA SER A 167 -28.70 -6.63 -16.10
C SER A 167 -28.06 -5.76 -17.18
N VAL A 168 -28.64 -4.61 -17.47
CA VAL A 168 -28.12 -3.64 -18.44
C VAL A 168 -26.87 -2.96 -17.89
N ILE A 169 -26.90 -2.57 -16.62
CA ILE A 169 -25.74 -2.02 -15.93
C ILE A 169 -24.60 -3.02 -15.91
N ALA A 170 -24.87 -4.29 -15.58
CA ALA A 170 -23.87 -5.37 -15.56
C ALA A 170 -23.20 -5.55 -16.93
N ALA A 171 -23.98 -5.58 -18.01
CA ALA A 171 -23.45 -5.71 -19.37
C ALA A 171 -22.54 -4.52 -19.75
N LYS A 172 -22.94 -3.28 -19.42
CA LYS A 172 -22.12 -2.09 -19.66
C LYS A 172 -20.81 -2.14 -18.84
N ILE A 173 -20.88 -2.55 -17.58
CA ILE A 173 -19.69 -2.67 -16.73
C ILE A 173 -18.75 -3.77 -17.24
N ALA A 174 -19.26 -4.91 -17.71
CA ALA A 174 -18.47 -5.98 -18.31
C ALA A 174 -17.72 -5.48 -19.57
N GLN A 175 -18.39 -4.73 -20.45
CA GLN A 175 -17.78 -4.12 -21.62
C GLN A 175 -16.66 -3.15 -21.21
N LEU A 176 -16.94 -2.21 -20.30
CA LEU A 176 -15.95 -1.25 -19.81
C LEU A 176 -14.77 -1.93 -19.13
N ASN A 177 -14.98 -3.04 -18.41
CA ASN A 177 -13.91 -3.82 -17.81
C ASN A 177 -13.00 -4.49 -18.84
N SER A 178 -13.58 -4.97 -19.96
CA SER A 178 -12.81 -5.50 -21.09
C SER A 178 -11.93 -4.41 -21.73
N GLU A 179 -12.51 -3.24 -22.00
CA GLU A 179 -11.79 -2.10 -22.57
C GLU A 179 -10.67 -1.58 -21.66
N LEU A 180 -10.88 -1.57 -20.32
CA LEU A 180 -9.86 -1.22 -19.32
C LEU A 180 -8.63 -2.15 -19.37
N SER A 181 -8.79 -3.39 -19.79
CA SER A 181 -7.71 -4.37 -19.84
C SER A 181 -6.80 -4.22 -21.06
N GLU A 182 -7.24 -3.50 -22.10
CA GLU A 182 -6.48 -3.33 -23.35
C GLU A 182 -5.29 -2.37 -23.21
N ASP A 183 -5.46 -1.28 -22.44
CA ASP A 183 -4.36 -0.35 -22.13
C ASP A 183 -4.21 -0.14 -20.62
N LYS A 184 -3.23 -0.84 -20.03
CA LYS A 184 -2.96 -0.82 -18.58
C LYS A 184 -2.70 0.58 -18.04
N LEU A 185 -2.03 1.47 -18.81
CA LEU A 185 -1.70 2.82 -18.35
C LEU A 185 -2.96 3.69 -18.25
N ILE A 186 -3.78 3.65 -19.29
CA ILE A 186 -5.06 4.36 -19.33
C ILE A 186 -6.01 3.79 -18.27
N GLY A 187 -6.06 2.47 -18.14
CA GLY A 187 -6.89 1.78 -17.14
C GLY A 187 -6.53 2.19 -15.71
N VAL A 188 -5.25 2.21 -15.35
CA VAL A 188 -4.80 2.67 -14.03
C VAL A 188 -5.11 4.15 -13.80
N ALA A 189 -4.94 5.00 -14.82
CA ALA A 189 -5.24 6.42 -14.71
C ALA A 189 -6.76 6.67 -14.55
N ALA A 190 -7.60 6.02 -15.34
CA ALA A 190 -9.06 6.10 -15.22
C ALA A 190 -9.53 5.58 -13.84
N TRP A 191 -8.95 4.47 -13.38
CA TRP A 191 -9.23 3.93 -12.05
C TRP A 191 -8.86 4.89 -10.92
N ALA A 192 -7.75 5.63 -11.05
CA ALA A 192 -7.34 6.63 -10.07
C ALA A 192 -8.33 7.80 -9.93
N LEU A 193 -9.08 8.11 -11.01
CA LEU A 193 -10.08 9.18 -11.03
C LEU A 193 -11.42 8.80 -10.36
N LEU A 194 -11.69 7.50 -10.14
CA LEU A 194 -12.91 7.04 -9.48
C LEU A 194 -12.80 7.23 -7.96
N ASN A 195 -13.88 7.58 -7.29
CA ASN A 195 -13.95 7.55 -5.84
C ASN A 195 -14.04 6.11 -5.29
N SER A 196 -13.86 5.93 -3.98
CA SER A 196 -13.84 4.62 -3.35
C SER A 196 -15.17 3.86 -3.46
N LYS A 197 -16.30 4.58 -3.46
CA LYS A 197 -17.63 4.00 -3.57
C LYS A 197 -17.89 3.42 -4.97
N ASP A 198 -17.52 4.18 -6.00
CA ASP A 198 -17.69 3.74 -7.40
C ASP A 198 -16.72 2.61 -7.74
N ARG A 199 -15.49 2.62 -7.22
CA ARG A 199 -14.55 1.49 -7.34
C ARG A 199 -15.11 0.21 -6.71
N ALA A 200 -15.74 0.30 -5.55
CA ALA A 200 -16.34 -0.85 -4.87
C ALA A 200 -17.54 -1.39 -5.65
N ALA A 201 -18.42 -0.51 -6.14
CA ALA A 201 -19.57 -0.88 -6.95
C ALA A 201 -19.15 -1.56 -8.27
N PHE A 202 -18.18 -1.00 -8.98
CA PHE A 202 -17.63 -1.60 -10.20
C PHE A 202 -17.08 -3.01 -9.96
N LYS A 203 -16.26 -3.20 -8.92
CA LYS A 203 -15.72 -4.51 -8.55
C LYS A 203 -16.82 -5.53 -8.22
N ALA A 204 -17.91 -5.11 -7.60
CA ALA A 204 -19.02 -5.99 -7.29
C ALA A 204 -19.68 -6.54 -8.55
N TYR A 205 -19.91 -5.70 -9.56
CA TYR A 205 -20.46 -6.13 -10.86
C TYR A 205 -19.51 -7.08 -11.60
N VAL A 206 -18.22 -6.75 -11.68
CA VAL A 206 -17.20 -7.61 -12.34
C VAL A 206 -17.12 -8.99 -11.68
N LYS A 207 -17.23 -9.06 -10.36
CA LYS A 207 -17.20 -10.32 -9.62
C LYS A 207 -18.45 -11.18 -9.86
N GLN A 208 -19.62 -10.56 -10.02
CA GLN A 208 -20.86 -11.27 -10.35
C GLN A 208 -20.80 -11.86 -11.76
N ASP A 209 -20.26 -11.14 -12.73
CA ASP A 209 -20.09 -11.59 -14.11
C ASP A 209 -19.16 -12.80 -14.23
N GLN A 210 -18.09 -12.88 -13.41
CA GLN A 210 -17.17 -14.01 -13.37
C GLN A 210 -17.73 -15.27 -12.69
N ALA A 211 -18.84 -15.15 -11.97
CA ALA A 211 -19.46 -16.23 -11.22
C ALA A 211 -20.70 -16.83 -11.93
N ALA A 212 -21.15 -16.23 -13.03
CA ALA A 212 -22.26 -16.64 -13.87
C ALA A 212 -21.78 -17.42 -15.10
#